data_b8647bee5ad374871424f7b1079b6c6f
#
_entry.id   b8647bee5ad374871424f7b1079b6c6f
#
_cell.length_a   1.000
_cell.length_b   1.000
_cell.length_c   1.000
_cell.angle_alpha   90.00
_cell.angle_beta   90.00
_cell.angle_gamma   90.00
#
_symmetry.space_group_name_H-M   'P 1'
#
loop_
_entity.id
_entity.type
_entity.pdbx_description
1 polymer ?
#
loop_
_entity_poly.entity_id
_entity_poly.type
_entity_poly.pdbx_seq_one_letter_code
_entity_poly.pdbx_strand_id
1 'polypeptide(L)'
;MRTFEVNVDELPDRTLIVIAGELDMTTCPTVTEAVHALALGGRTLSLDLSRLAFLDSSGLNLLLELRLRVQQEDGTLELHGVQERVLRVLRITGAEGLFHLSPRPPTAAVPGHAA
;
A
#
# COMPACT_ATOMS: atom_id res chain seq x y z
N MET A 1 2.71 -14.51 18.20
CA MET A 1 1.53 -13.89 17.70
C MET A 1 1.85 -12.79 16.71
N ARG A 2 1.21 -12.76 15.61
CA ARG A 2 1.49 -11.72 14.65
C ARG A 2 0.73 -10.48 14.97
N THR A 3 1.37 -9.37 14.80
CA THR A 3 0.74 -8.08 15.05
C THR A 3 0.54 -7.38 13.73
N PHE A 4 -0.65 -6.88 13.50
CA PHE A 4 -0.91 -6.11 12.29
C PHE A 4 -0.63 -4.64 12.61
N GLU A 5 0.11 -3.98 11.73
CA GLU A 5 0.46 -2.59 11.95
C GLU A 5 0.26 -1.76 10.69
N VAL A 6 -0.21 -0.55 10.86
CA VAL A 6 -0.34 0.41 9.78
C VAL A 6 0.29 1.72 10.26
N ASN A 7 1.28 2.20 9.54
CA ASN A 7 1.93 3.46 9.88
C ASN A 7 1.82 4.42 8.71
N VAL A 8 1.35 5.62 8.97
CA VAL A 8 1.17 6.64 7.94
C VAL A 8 2.19 7.74 8.12
N ASP A 9 2.83 8.13 7.03
CA ASP A 9 3.83 9.18 7.05
C ASP A 9 3.53 10.13 5.88
N GLU A 10 3.12 11.35 6.18
CA GLU A 10 2.81 12.30 5.12
C GLU A 10 4.05 13.09 4.79
N LEU A 11 4.66 12.78 3.65
CA LEU A 11 5.88 13.41 3.19
C LEU A 11 5.55 14.54 2.22
N PRO A 12 6.50 15.43 1.94
CA PRO A 12 6.22 16.54 1.02
C PRO A 12 5.76 16.11 -0.36
N ASP A 13 6.31 15.01 -0.89
CA ASP A 13 6.00 14.58 -2.25
C ASP A 13 5.03 13.43 -2.33
N ARG A 14 4.70 12.80 -1.22
CA ARG A 14 3.83 11.63 -1.22
C ARG A 14 3.32 11.30 0.16
N THR A 15 2.34 10.44 0.23
CA THR A 15 1.90 9.85 1.49
C THR A 15 2.38 8.41 1.48
N LEU A 16 3.13 8.03 2.51
CA LEU A 16 3.65 6.68 2.63
C LEU A 16 2.91 5.93 3.72
N ILE A 17 2.43 4.75 3.39
CA ILE A 17 1.77 3.89 4.38
C ILE A 17 2.51 2.56 4.41
N VAL A 18 2.99 2.18 5.57
CA VAL A 18 3.61 0.87 5.77
C VAL A 18 2.57 -0.05 6.37
N ILE A 19 2.35 -1.19 5.74
CA ILE A 19 1.39 -2.18 6.21
C ILE A 19 2.17 -3.45 6.51
N ALA A 20 2.10 -3.92 7.76
CA ALA A 20 2.83 -5.10 8.18
C ALA A 20 1.87 -6.14 8.75
N GLY A 21 2.10 -7.39 8.44
CA GLY A 21 1.29 -8.50 8.94
C GLY A 21 0.51 -9.18 7.83
N GLU A 22 -0.75 -9.41 8.06
CA GLU A 22 -1.62 -10.05 7.07
C GLU A 22 -2.83 -9.17 6.83
N LEU A 23 -3.16 -8.98 5.56
CA LEU A 23 -4.28 -8.13 5.19
C LEU A 23 -5.47 -9.01 4.84
N ASP A 24 -6.42 -9.08 5.75
CA ASP A 24 -7.59 -9.93 5.60
C ASP A 24 -8.83 -9.19 6.09
N MET A 25 -9.94 -9.91 6.19
CA MET A 25 -11.20 -9.30 6.56
C MET A 25 -11.15 -8.60 7.92
N THR A 26 -10.35 -9.10 8.86
CA THR A 26 -10.31 -8.51 10.20
C THR A 26 -9.37 -7.31 10.27
N THR A 27 -8.38 -7.21 9.39
CA THR A 27 -7.40 -6.13 9.43
C THR A 27 -7.69 -5.02 8.43
N CYS A 28 -8.43 -5.31 7.37
CA CYS A 28 -8.77 -4.29 6.38
C CYS A 28 -9.41 -3.03 6.98
N PRO A 29 -10.31 -3.12 7.96
CA PRO A 29 -10.89 -1.90 8.54
C PRO A 29 -9.86 -0.95 9.12
N THR A 30 -8.75 -1.48 9.65
CA THR A 30 -7.70 -0.62 10.19
C THR A 30 -7.07 0.23 9.09
N VAL A 31 -6.83 -0.36 7.92
CA VAL A 31 -6.26 0.37 6.80
C VAL A 31 -7.29 1.37 6.25
N THR A 32 -8.53 0.94 6.10
CA THR A 32 -9.58 1.79 5.58
C THR A 32 -9.73 3.03 6.45
N GLU A 33 -9.71 2.85 7.77
CA GLU A 33 -9.85 3.96 8.68
C GLU A 33 -8.66 4.91 8.59
N ALA A 34 -7.45 4.37 8.49
CA ALA A 34 -6.26 5.19 8.39
C ALA A 34 -6.28 6.02 7.10
N VAL A 35 -6.70 5.41 6.00
CA VAL A 35 -6.72 6.10 4.71
C VAL A 35 -7.86 7.10 4.63
N HIS A 36 -8.99 6.80 5.26
CA HIS A 36 -10.16 7.66 5.21
C HIS A 36 -9.85 9.07 5.71
N ALA A 37 -8.96 9.17 6.66
CA ALA A 37 -8.61 10.47 7.24
C ALA A 37 -7.61 11.26 6.41
N LEU A 38 -7.09 10.70 5.31
CA LEU A 38 -6.03 11.35 4.56
C LEU A 38 -6.56 12.16 3.38
N ALA A 39 -5.88 13.25 3.08
CA ALA A 39 -6.15 14.04 1.89
C ALA A 39 -5.21 13.54 0.81
N LEU A 40 -5.75 12.82 -0.16
CA LEU A 40 -4.95 12.18 -1.20
C LEU A 40 -5.03 12.84 -2.58
N GLY A 41 -5.78 13.92 -2.70
CA GLY A 41 -5.98 14.53 -4.00
C GLY A 41 -4.70 14.98 -4.66
N GLY A 42 -4.45 14.53 -5.86
CA GLY A 42 -3.26 14.92 -6.62
C GLY A 42 -1.96 14.39 -6.07
N ARG A 43 -2.01 13.49 -5.09
CA ARG A 43 -0.79 13.01 -4.45
C ARG A 43 -0.47 11.57 -4.85
N THR A 44 0.76 11.18 -4.63
CA THR A 44 1.15 9.77 -4.78
C THR A 44 0.95 9.10 -3.43
N LEU A 45 0.19 8.01 -3.44
CA LEU A 45 0.05 7.16 -2.26
C LEU A 45 0.97 5.97 -2.46
N SER A 46 2.01 5.86 -1.64
CA SER A 46 2.95 4.75 -1.71
C SER A 46 2.66 3.78 -0.58
N LEU A 47 2.36 2.54 -0.91
CA LEU A 47 2.16 1.51 0.09
C LEU A 47 3.43 0.66 0.15
N ASP A 48 4.07 0.63 1.31
CA ASP A 48 5.21 -0.24 1.51
C ASP A 48 4.67 -1.56 2.04
N LEU A 49 4.69 -2.57 1.19
CA LEU A 49 4.17 -3.89 1.50
C LEU A 49 5.28 -4.89 1.77
N SER A 50 6.51 -4.41 1.99
CA SER A 50 7.64 -5.31 2.22
C SER A 50 7.48 -6.14 3.48
N ARG A 51 6.63 -5.70 4.40
CA ARG A 51 6.37 -6.43 5.63
C ARG A 51 4.97 -7.06 5.64
N LEU A 52 4.29 -7.05 4.50
CA LEU A 52 2.99 -7.70 4.38
C LEU A 52 3.22 -9.12 3.93
N ALA A 53 2.92 -10.08 4.79
CA ALA A 53 3.20 -11.48 4.53
C ALA A 53 2.11 -12.19 3.73
N PHE A 54 0.90 -11.66 3.74
CA PHE A 54 -0.21 -12.34 3.12
C PHE A 54 -1.37 -11.41 2.89
N LEU A 55 -2.15 -11.65 1.84
CA LEU A 55 -3.44 -11.01 1.71
C LEU A 55 -4.42 -12.02 1.11
N ASP A 56 -5.69 -11.90 1.51
CA ASP A 56 -6.75 -12.72 0.94
C ASP A 56 -7.59 -11.85 0.01
N SER A 57 -8.74 -12.33 -0.41
CA SER A 57 -9.59 -11.60 -1.34
C SER A 57 -10.06 -10.26 -0.76
N SER A 58 -10.25 -10.18 0.56
CA SER A 58 -10.63 -8.91 1.19
C SER A 58 -9.49 -7.90 1.06
N GLY A 59 -8.25 -8.36 1.28
CA GLY A 59 -7.10 -7.49 1.13
C GLY A 59 -6.91 -7.03 -0.29
N LEU A 60 -7.07 -7.94 -1.25
CA LEU A 60 -6.97 -7.56 -2.65
C LEU A 60 -8.02 -6.53 -3.01
N ASN A 61 -9.26 -6.74 -2.54
CA ASN A 61 -10.34 -5.83 -2.84
C ASN A 61 -10.05 -4.44 -2.26
N LEU A 62 -9.45 -4.39 -1.07
CA LEU A 62 -9.07 -3.12 -0.48
C LEU A 62 -8.04 -2.39 -1.35
N LEU A 63 -7.03 -3.10 -1.86
CA LEU A 63 -6.04 -2.48 -2.73
C LEU A 63 -6.68 -1.92 -4.00
N LEU A 64 -7.65 -2.65 -4.56
CA LEU A 64 -8.36 -2.20 -5.75
C LEU A 64 -9.20 -0.96 -5.44
N GLU A 65 -9.83 -0.92 -4.28
CA GLU A 65 -10.60 0.25 -3.87
C GLU A 65 -9.72 1.46 -3.67
N LEU A 66 -8.55 1.28 -3.07
CA LEU A 66 -7.61 2.37 -2.89
C LEU A 66 -7.14 2.91 -4.24
N ARG A 67 -6.87 2.00 -5.17
CA ARG A 67 -6.46 2.41 -6.51
C ARG A 67 -7.53 3.28 -7.15
N LEU A 68 -8.77 2.85 -7.06
CA LEU A 68 -9.86 3.59 -7.65
C LEU A 68 -10.03 4.96 -6.99
N ARG A 69 -9.97 5.01 -5.67
CA ARG A 69 -10.10 6.28 -4.96
C ARG A 69 -9.01 7.26 -5.34
N VAL A 70 -7.75 6.78 -5.37
CA VAL A 70 -6.63 7.64 -5.69
C VAL A 70 -6.77 8.18 -7.12
N GLN A 71 -7.19 7.34 -8.05
CA GLN A 71 -7.39 7.77 -9.42
C GLN A 71 -8.51 8.80 -9.55
N GLN A 72 -9.57 8.63 -8.80
CA GLN A 72 -10.68 9.58 -8.82
C GLN A 72 -10.28 10.93 -8.26
N GLU A 73 -9.23 10.97 -7.45
CA GLU A 73 -8.74 12.20 -6.87
C GLU A 73 -7.46 12.69 -7.57
N ASP A 74 -7.26 12.23 -8.81
CA ASP A 74 -6.11 12.64 -9.63
C ASP A 74 -4.75 12.31 -9.03
N GLY A 75 -4.68 11.25 -8.25
CA GLY A 75 -3.42 10.80 -7.65
C GLY A 75 -2.94 9.52 -8.30
N THR A 76 -1.89 8.96 -7.72
CA THR A 76 -1.27 7.72 -8.18
C THR A 76 -1.04 6.79 -7.01
N LEU A 77 -1.30 5.50 -7.20
CA LEU A 77 -1.03 4.50 -6.19
C LEU A 77 0.17 3.66 -6.62
N GLU A 78 1.14 3.51 -5.72
CA GLU A 78 2.31 2.66 -5.96
C GLU A 78 2.39 1.60 -4.88
N LEU A 79 2.74 0.37 -5.26
CA LEU A 79 2.98 -0.71 -4.31
C LEU A 79 4.46 -1.01 -4.32
N HIS A 80 5.08 -0.97 -3.15
CA HIS A 80 6.53 -1.15 -3.03
C HIS A 80 6.88 -2.40 -2.24
N GLY A 81 7.87 -3.11 -2.69
CA GLY A 81 8.42 -4.22 -1.92
C GLY A 81 7.51 -5.42 -1.77
N VAL A 82 6.60 -5.63 -2.71
CA VAL A 82 5.61 -6.70 -2.60
C VAL A 82 6.33 -8.05 -2.53
N GLN A 83 6.04 -8.82 -1.47
CA GLN A 83 6.65 -10.13 -1.31
C GLN A 83 6.09 -11.11 -2.32
N GLU A 84 6.87 -12.14 -2.62
CA GLU A 84 6.50 -13.11 -3.64
C GLU A 84 5.12 -13.75 -3.38
N ARG A 85 4.82 -14.02 -2.14
CA ARG A 85 3.53 -14.65 -1.80
C ARG A 85 2.36 -13.73 -2.15
N VAL A 86 2.50 -12.44 -1.89
CA VAL A 86 1.47 -11.47 -2.22
C VAL A 86 1.43 -11.24 -3.73
N LEU A 87 2.61 -11.18 -4.36
CA LEU A 87 2.68 -10.99 -5.79
C LEU A 87 2.00 -12.13 -6.53
N ARG A 88 2.11 -13.35 -6.01
CA ARG A 88 1.44 -14.50 -6.61
C ARG A 88 -0.07 -14.32 -6.63
N VAL A 89 -0.64 -13.78 -5.55
CA VAL A 89 -2.08 -13.53 -5.51
C VAL A 89 -2.45 -12.51 -6.58
N LEU A 90 -1.65 -11.46 -6.76
CA LEU A 90 -1.92 -10.47 -7.78
C LEU A 90 -1.85 -11.09 -9.18
N ARG A 91 -0.90 -12.00 -9.40
CA ARG A 91 -0.78 -12.65 -10.71
C ARG A 91 -1.93 -13.57 -10.99
N ILE A 92 -2.26 -14.42 -10.03
CA ILE A 92 -3.32 -15.42 -10.22
C ILE A 92 -4.67 -14.76 -10.47
N THR A 93 -4.92 -13.63 -9.83
CA THR A 93 -6.19 -12.94 -9.98
C THR A 93 -6.21 -11.99 -11.16
N GLY A 94 -5.07 -11.81 -11.83
CA GLY A 94 -4.99 -10.88 -12.94
C GLY A 94 -4.87 -9.43 -12.54
N ALA A 95 -4.66 -9.17 -11.26
CA ALA A 95 -4.59 -7.80 -10.76
C ALA A 95 -3.20 -7.17 -10.89
N GLU A 96 -2.18 -7.98 -11.16
CA GLU A 96 -0.82 -7.45 -11.20
C GLU A 96 -0.68 -6.25 -12.13
N GLY A 97 -1.27 -6.32 -13.29
CA GLY A 97 -1.15 -5.25 -14.29
C GLY A 97 -1.91 -3.99 -13.95
N LEU A 98 -2.69 -4.00 -12.87
CA LEU A 98 -3.45 -2.82 -12.48
C LEU A 98 -2.68 -1.91 -11.55
N PHE A 99 -1.52 -2.33 -11.08
CA PHE A 99 -0.77 -1.56 -10.10
C PHE A 99 0.61 -1.18 -10.60
N HIS A 100 1.12 -0.06 -10.12
CA HIS A 100 2.51 0.33 -10.34
C HIS A 100 3.33 -0.35 -9.24
N LEU A 101 4.11 -1.33 -9.64
CA LEU A 101 4.90 -2.11 -8.69
C LEU A 101 6.36 -1.65 -8.69
N SER A 102 6.91 -1.48 -7.51
CA SER A 102 8.33 -1.17 -7.36
C SER A 102 8.95 -2.28 -6.52
N PRO A 103 10.06 -2.85 -6.95
CA PRO A 103 10.68 -3.96 -6.21
C PRO A 103 11.28 -3.55 -4.88
N ARG A 104 11.52 -2.26 -4.67
CA ARG A 104 12.13 -1.80 -3.44
C ARG A 104 11.15 -1.01 -2.61
N PRO A 105 11.28 -1.07 -1.28
CA PRO A 105 10.50 -0.20 -0.44
C PRO A 105 10.85 1.25 -0.75
N PRO A 106 9.92 2.15 -0.60
CA PRO A 106 10.23 3.56 -0.84
C PRO A 106 11.21 4.03 0.21
N THR A 107 12.14 4.83 -0.24
CA THR A 107 13.08 5.35 0.70
C THR A 107 12.51 6.59 1.20
N ALA A 108 11.85 6.48 2.19
CA ALA A 108 11.33 7.64 2.75
C ALA A 108 12.42 8.53 3.11
N ALA A 109 12.28 9.50 3.03
CA ALA A 109 13.08 10.40 3.61
C ALA A 109 14.45 10.18 3.63
N VAL A 110 14.94 9.67 2.90
CA VAL A 110 16.20 9.50 2.98
C VAL A 110 16.99 10.57 2.95
N PRO A 111 16.76 11.39 3.63
CA PRO A 111 17.36 12.60 3.55
C PRO A 111 18.77 12.45 3.66
N GLY A 112 19.06 11.94 4.50
CA GLY A 112 20.35 12.05 4.78
C GLY A 112 21.17 11.52 3.82
N HIS A 113 20.81 10.59 3.31
CA HIS A 113 21.74 10.02 2.58
C HIS A 113 21.75 10.53 1.33
N ALA A 114 21.02 11.31 1.22
CA ALA A 114 21.05 11.93 -0.01
C ALA A 114 22.41 12.43 -0.06
N ALA A 115 22.98 12.43 0.86
CA ALA A 115 24.26 12.99 0.76
C ALA A 115 25.19 12.11 0.11
#